data_e334896aa6799c3ee8d0507db73263cd
#
_entry.id   e334896aa6799c3ee8d0507db73263cd
#
_cell.length_a   1.000
_cell.length_b   1.000
_cell.length_c   1.000
_cell.angle_alpha   90.00
_cell.angle_beta   90.00
_cell.angle_gamma   90.00
#
_symmetry.space_group_name_H-M   'P 1'
#
loop_
_entity.id
_entity.type
_entity.pdbx_description
1 polymer ?
#
loop_
_entity_poly.entity_id
_entity_poly.type
_entity_poly.pdbx_seq_one_letter_code
_entity_poly.pdbx_strand_id
1 'polypeptide(L)'
;MINKNSLSNSIILDREEAYDASTVNCYAFRRGTDTIEGHALAVGNMVSGFPFKVQGNTFYNSECAYIAGMFSEDTDCHTDLQELLRDETNGFMAKKKIRRFNEDKKRADWEEFNVQWMLYCVWCKVVGNAAFRKMLLDIPSDAVIIEDSSFQNGRTAAIWGTKNKVHRQLTNEYKKQLEADGLSKAAIKKACDEKRLGEWRKQGVFEGKNLMGKILMLCRDAAMRGTTPDIDLELLRSKHIYLCGVQLYLGEIPKFDGIIVKVDKAIVLDHEEVYHPKRQRIWPFKHVDDIVEGVKLDLCNMTSCYPFDVEGVKWRSSEELYLAGEFSNDTAEHQAIQEELRAVKSPYAAKRFVKGKHKKQVREDFTEFRTQWMLWCVWRKCMGNIDFRRKLLSIPDDVILVEETTTDTGGSGQIWGCSNRELVATRKAVAQSITEKHTELTKKNLDFLINVETNAIRNVGIFRGQNNIGKILMICRDCIKRGIEPDIDFNLLRSKNIFILGKQLTFQD
;
A
#
# COMPACT_ATOMS: atom_id res chain seq x y z
N MET A 1 19.11 5.38 -16.43
CA MET A 1 18.57 4.88 -15.16
C MET A 1 17.08 5.21 -15.16
N ILE A 2 16.22 4.21 -15.28
CA ILE A 2 14.78 4.40 -15.40
C ILE A 2 14.25 4.73 -14.01
N ASN A 3 13.57 5.88 -13.92
CA ASN A 3 12.98 6.39 -12.69
C ASN A 3 11.87 5.44 -12.20
N LYS A 4 12.11 4.71 -11.09
CA LYS A 4 11.21 3.68 -10.51
C LYS A 4 9.98 4.25 -9.76
N ASN A 5 9.57 5.48 -10.02
CA ASN A 5 8.65 6.22 -9.15
C ASN A 5 7.16 6.20 -9.53
N SER A 6 6.73 5.45 -10.54
CA SER A 6 5.34 5.01 -10.63
C SER A 6 5.23 3.78 -11.53
N LEU A 7 4.82 2.65 -10.98
CA LEU A 7 4.49 1.45 -11.77
C LEU A 7 3.40 1.78 -12.81
N SER A 8 2.47 2.68 -12.52
CA SER A 8 1.38 3.06 -13.41
C SER A 8 1.82 3.80 -14.67
N ASN A 9 2.87 4.63 -14.62
CA ASN A 9 3.39 5.35 -15.80
C ASN A 9 4.24 4.46 -16.73
N SER A 10 4.51 3.21 -16.33
CA SER A 10 5.29 2.24 -17.10
C SER A 10 4.49 1.04 -17.59
N ILE A 11 3.21 0.90 -17.24
CA ILE A 11 2.37 -0.21 -17.69
C ILE A 11 1.87 0.07 -19.11
N ILE A 12 2.44 -0.66 -20.07
CA ILE A 12 2.02 -0.64 -21.48
C ILE A 12 1.26 -1.93 -21.74
N LEU A 13 -0.06 -1.81 -22.04
CA LEU A 13 -0.94 -2.96 -22.19
C LEU A 13 -0.45 -3.94 -23.24
N ASP A 14 -0.09 -3.48 -24.42
CA ASP A 14 0.28 -4.36 -25.55
C ASP A 14 1.71 -4.90 -25.52
N ARG A 15 2.55 -4.46 -24.57
CA ARG A 15 3.94 -4.90 -24.48
C ARG A 15 4.04 -6.30 -23.85
N GLU A 16 4.84 -7.18 -24.45
CA GLU A 16 5.24 -8.43 -23.81
C GLU A 16 6.18 -8.15 -22.63
N GLU A 17 6.00 -8.91 -21.54
CA GLU A 17 6.76 -8.77 -20.32
C GLU A 17 7.37 -10.10 -19.90
N ALA A 18 8.46 -10.01 -19.17
CA ALA A 18 9.10 -11.12 -18.47
C ALA A 18 9.31 -10.73 -17.01
N TYR A 19 8.58 -11.38 -16.13
CA TYR A 19 8.66 -11.14 -14.68
C TYR A 19 9.44 -12.28 -14.04
N ASP A 20 10.67 -12.02 -13.60
CA ASP A 20 11.50 -12.96 -12.86
C ASP A 20 10.98 -13.04 -11.42
N ALA A 21 10.38 -14.18 -11.05
CA ALA A 21 9.78 -14.38 -9.75
C ALA A 21 10.79 -14.37 -8.59
N SER A 22 12.09 -14.50 -8.85
CA SER A 22 13.14 -14.41 -7.83
C SER A 22 13.47 -12.96 -7.43
N THR A 23 13.21 -12.00 -8.33
CA THR A 23 13.59 -10.59 -8.16
C THR A 23 12.39 -9.65 -8.06
N VAL A 24 11.23 -10.08 -8.58
CA VAL A 24 9.98 -9.31 -8.60
C VAL A 24 9.00 -9.90 -7.60
N ASN A 25 8.31 -9.05 -6.85
CA ASN A 25 7.25 -9.48 -5.94
C ASN A 25 5.98 -9.88 -6.74
N CYS A 26 5.97 -11.13 -7.22
CA CYS A 26 4.91 -11.66 -8.07
C CYS A 26 3.72 -12.19 -7.26
N TYR A 27 2.52 -11.69 -7.54
CA TYR A 27 1.24 -12.17 -7.06
C TYR A 27 0.50 -12.88 -8.20
N ALA A 28 0.90 -14.14 -8.43
CA ALA A 28 0.40 -14.93 -9.55
C ALA A 28 -0.85 -15.72 -9.16
N PHE A 29 -1.99 -15.36 -9.75
CA PHE A 29 -3.26 -16.06 -9.55
C PHE A 29 -3.63 -16.94 -10.75
N ARG A 30 -4.29 -18.05 -10.46
CA ARG A 30 -4.87 -18.98 -11.45
C ARG A 30 -6.33 -19.28 -11.14
N ARG A 31 -6.71 -19.19 -9.85
CA ARG A 31 -8.04 -19.54 -9.35
C ARG A 31 -8.54 -18.49 -8.37
N GLY A 32 -9.86 -18.39 -8.24
CA GLY A 32 -10.47 -17.50 -7.25
C GLY A 32 -10.24 -17.90 -5.78
N THR A 33 -9.65 -19.07 -5.53
CA THR A 33 -9.29 -19.57 -4.19
C THR A 33 -7.81 -19.36 -3.84
N ASP A 34 -7.02 -18.83 -4.76
CA ASP A 34 -5.60 -18.61 -4.54
C ASP A 34 -5.39 -17.52 -3.46
N THR A 35 -4.39 -17.76 -2.59
CA THR A 35 -4.01 -16.84 -1.53
C THR A 35 -2.49 -16.79 -1.44
N ILE A 36 -1.92 -15.59 -1.41
CA ILE A 36 -0.48 -15.37 -1.27
C ILE A 36 -0.26 -14.44 -0.07
N GLU A 37 0.57 -14.88 0.89
CA GLU A 37 0.91 -14.10 2.10
C GLU A 37 -0.33 -13.57 2.86
N GLY A 38 -1.42 -14.35 2.87
CA GLY A 38 -2.68 -13.97 3.50
C GLY A 38 -3.61 -13.12 2.63
N HIS A 39 -3.15 -12.65 1.46
CA HIS A 39 -3.97 -11.86 0.53
C HIS A 39 -4.74 -12.78 -0.43
N ALA A 40 -6.07 -12.68 -0.43
CA ALA A 40 -6.93 -13.41 -1.36
C ALA A 40 -6.76 -12.87 -2.79
N LEU A 41 -6.68 -13.77 -3.76
CA LEU A 41 -6.48 -13.44 -5.18
C LEU A 41 -7.69 -13.82 -6.05
N ALA A 42 -8.90 -13.64 -5.53
CA ALA A 42 -10.13 -13.83 -6.29
C ALA A 42 -10.39 -12.67 -7.30
N VAL A 43 -9.33 -12.20 -7.95
CA VAL A 43 -9.33 -11.01 -8.81
C VAL A 43 -9.57 -11.30 -10.30
N GLY A 44 -9.51 -12.58 -10.69
CA GLY A 44 -9.68 -12.99 -12.10
C GLY A 44 -11.05 -12.62 -12.67
N ASN A 45 -11.10 -12.41 -13.99
CA ASN A 45 -12.31 -12.01 -14.71
C ASN A 45 -13.46 -13.03 -14.62
N MET A 46 -13.15 -14.33 -14.53
CA MET A 46 -14.15 -15.42 -14.42
C MET A 46 -14.68 -15.63 -12.99
N VAL A 47 -14.11 -14.96 -11.99
CA VAL A 47 -14.50 -15.14 -10.59
C VAL A 47 -15.83 -14.46 -10.32
N SER A 48 -16.81 -15.26 -9.84
CA SER A 48 -18.12 -14.80 -9.39
C SER A 48 -18.08 -14.37 -7.91
N GLY A 49 -19.21 -13.85 -7.42
CA GLY A 49 -19.31 -13.39 -6.02
C GLY A 49 -19.12 -11.89 -5.83
N PHE A 50 -18.77 -11.18 -6.91
CA PHE A 50 -18.61 -9.73 -6.91
C PHE A 50 -19.48 -9.07 -8.00
N PRO A 51 -20.83 -9.10 -7.85
CA PRO A 51 -21.72 -8.51 -8.84
C PRO A 51 -21.48 -7.00 -8.94
N PHE A 52 -21.64 -6.48 -10.15
CA PHE A 52 -21.44 -5.06 -10.46
C PHE A 52 -22.34 -4.63 -11.63
N LYS A 53 -22.47 -3.34 -11.85
CA LYS A 53 -23.28 -2.80 -12.93
C LYS A 53 -22.43 -2.11 -14.00
N VAL A 54 -22.79 -2.37 -15.25
CA VAL A 54 -22.34 -1.58 -16.40
C VAL A 54 -23.58 -0.85 -16.93
N GLN A 55 -23.67 0.44 -16.64
CA GLN A 55 -24.78 1.33 -17.01
C GLN A 55 -26.17 0.68 -16.79
N GLY A 56 -26.44 0.25 -15.57
CA GLY A 56 -27.70 -0.34 -15.17
C GLY A 56 -27.79 -1.87 -15.33
N ASN A 57 -27.03 -2.46 -16.23
CA ASN A 57 -27.01 -3.91 -16.46
C ASN A 57 -26.12 -4.60 -15.43
N THR A 58 -26.68 -5.54 -14.65
CA THR A 58 -25.93 -6.28 -13.63
C THR A 58 -25.22 -7.49 -14.24
N PHE A 59 -23.94 -7.68 -13.89
CA PHE A 59 -23.13 -8.84 -14.23
C PHE A 59 -22.52 -9.45 -12.97
N TYR A 60 -22.38 -10.77 -12.93
CA TYR A 60 -21.85 -11.51 -11.77
C TYR A 60 -20.33 -11.70 -11.80
N ASN A 61 -19.73 -11.53 -12.98
CA ASN A 61 -18.28 -11.59 -13.20
C ASN A 61 -17.90 -10.76 -14.43
N SER A 62 -16.61 -10.36 -14.50
CA SER A 62 -16.15 -9.48 -15.58
C SER A 62 -16.06 -10.19 -16.93
N GLU A 63 -15.98 -11.52 -16.97
CA GLU A 63 -15.99 -12.28 -18.22
C GLU A 63 -17.33 -12.17 -18.92
N CYS A 64 -18.47 -12.27 -18.18
CA CYS A 64 -19.79 -12.09 -18.76
C CYS A 64 -19.98 -10.68 -19.36
N ALA A 65 -19.55 -9.63 -18.64
CA ALA A 65 -19.59 -8.26 -19.14
C ALA A 65 -18.66 -8.06 -20.37
N TYR A 66 -17.50 -8.70 -20.36
CA TYR A 66 -16.56 -8.67 -21.47
C TYR A 66 -17.15 -9.32 -22.73
N ILE A 67 -17.74 -10.53 -22.59
CA ILE A 67 -18.38 -11.23 -23.70
C ILE A 67 -19.61 -10.47 -24.20
N ALA A 68 -20.35 -9.77 -23.32
CA ALA A 68 -21.48 -8.93 -23.74
C ALA A 68 -21.03 -7.82 -24.71
N GLY A 69 -19.82 -7.24 -24.51
CA GLY A 69 -19.26 -6.30 -25.48
C GLY A 69 -18.87 -6.91 -26.81
N MET A 70 -18.59 -8.21 -26.85
CA MET A 70 -18.31 -8.94 -28.09
C MET A 70 -19.55 -9.05 -28.99
N PHE A 71 -20.75 -9.04 -28.37
CA PHE A 71 -22.06 -9.11 -29.01
C PHE A 71 -22.82 -7.81 -28.74
N SER A 72 -22.29 -6.65 -29.14
CA SER A 72 -22.81 -5.34 -28.73
C SER A 72 -23.22 -4.43 -29.89
N GLU A 73 -23.65 -5.03 -31.01
CA GLU A 73 -24.35 -4.31 -32.09
C GLU A 73 -25.86 -4.21 -31.78
N ASP A 74 -26.53 -3.25 -32.41
CA ASP A 74 -27.99 -3.03 -32.27
C ASP A 74 -28.78 -4.10 -33.05
N THR A 75 -28.82 -5.32 -32.53
CA THR A 75 -29.53 -6.44 -33.13
C THR A 75 -30.22 -7.29 -32.04
N ASP A 76 -31.41 -7.87 -32.40
CA ASP A 76 -32.12 -8.76 -31.48
C ASP A 76 -31.24 -9.95 -31.05
N CYS A 77 -30.48 -10.52 -32.00
CA CYS A 77 -29.59 -11.64 -31.73
C CYS A 77 -28.53 -11.32 -30.67
N HIS A 78 -27.94 -10.09 -30.71
CA HIS A 78 -26.96 -9.66 -29.71
C HIS A 78 -27.64 -9.36 -28.38
N THR A 79 -28.82 -8.78 -28.38
CA THR A 79 -29.64 -8.56 -27.18
C THR A 79 -29.93 -9.87 -26.47
N ASP A 80 -30.43 -10.90 -27.17
CA ASP A 80 -30.70 -12.22 -26.61
C ASP A 80 -29.44 -12.88 -25.97
N LEU A 81 -28.29 -12.78 -26.65
CA LEU A 81 -27.02 -13.31 -26.12
C LEU A 81 -26.55 -12.55 -24.87
N GLN A 82 -26.79 -11.27 -24.81
CA GLN A 82 -26.43 -10.44 -23.65
C GLN A 82 -27.33 -10.71 -22.45
N GLU A 83 -28.63 -10.99 -22.67
CA GLU A 83 -29.54 -11.40 -21.60
C GLU A 83 -29.11 -12.73 -21.00
N LEU A 84 -28.72 -13.72 -21.81
CA LEU A 84 -28.13 -14.96 -21.32
C LEU A 84 -26.85 -14.74 -20.50
N LEU A 85 -26.02 -13.77 -20.89
CA LEU A 85 -24.78 -13.41 -20.19
C LEU A 85 -25.05 -12.69 -18.88
N ARG A 86 -26.12 -11.92 -18.77
CA ARG A 86 -26.54 -11.27 -17.51
C ARG A 86 -27.01 -12.30 -16.48
N ASP A 87 -27.69 -13.35 -16.94
CA ASP A 87 -28.21 -14.41 -16.07
C ASP A 87 -27.13 -15.44 -15.71
N GLU A 88 -26.04 -15.50 -16.48
CA GLU A 88 -24.96 -16.48 -16.26
C GLU A 88 -24.05 -16.04 -15.08
N THR A 89 -24.06 -16.83 -14.02
CA THR A 89 -23.23 -16.56 -12.83
C THR A 89 -21.82 -17.13 -12.93
N ASN A 90 -21.57 -18.03 -13.89
CA ASN A 90 -20.29 -18.72 -14.04
C ASN A 90 -19.55 -18.29 -15.31
N GLY A 91 -18.49 -17.47 -15.15
CA GLY A 91 -17.71 -16.94 -16.27
C GLY A 91 -17.09 -18.02 -17.18
N PHE A 92 -16.74 -19.20 -16.62
CA PHE A 92 -16.28 -20.33 -17.43
C PHE A 92 -17.40 -20.90 -18.33
N MET A 93 -18.62 -20.97 -17.82
CA MET A 93 -19.77 -21.43 -18.60
C MET A 93 -20.16 -20.40 -19.67
N ALA A 94 -20.10 -19.10 -19.37
CA ALA A 94 -20.26 -18.02 -20.35
C ALA A 94 -19.30 -18.22 -21.55
N LYS A 95 -18.02 -18.42 -21.26
CA LYS A 95 -17.00 -18.67 -22.29
C LYS A 95 -17.24 -19.94 -23.06
N LYS A 96 -17.57 -21.04 -22.38
CA LYS A 96 -17.71 -22.36 -22.98
C LYS A 96 -19.02 -22.54 -23.77
N LYS A 97 -20.14 -22.03 -23.23
CA LYS A 97 -21.48 -22.27 -23.82
C LYS A 97 -21.99 -21.12 -24.67
N ILE A 98 -21.73 -19.87 -24.29
CA ILE A 98 -22.26 -18.71 -25.01
C ILE A 98 -21.26 -18.25 -26.05
N ARG A 99 -20.07 -17.82 -25.65
CA ARG A 99 -19.05 -17.30 -26.58
C ARG A 99 -18.66 -18.31 -27.66
N ARG A 100 -18.29 -19.54 -27.27
CA ARG A 100 -17.76 -20.55 -28.21
C ARG A 100 -18.76 -20.96 -29.30
N PHE A 101 -20.07 -21.01 -28.96
CA PHE A 101 -21.11 -21.43 -29.91
C PHE A 101 -21.65 -20.28 -30.75
N ASN A 102 -21.24 -19.04 -30.48
CA ASN A 102 -21.67 -17.86 -31.19
C ASN A 102 -20.49 -17.00 -31.69
N GLU A 103 -19.32 -17.61 -31.88
CA GLU A 103 -18.09 -16.91 -32.33
C GLU A 103 -18.27 -16.29 -33.73
N ASP A 104 -19.10 -16.88 -34.55
CA ASP A 104 -19.50 -16.40 -35.87
C ASP A 104 -20.37 -15.13 -35.83
N LYS A 105 -21.04 -14.86 -34.70
CA LYS A 105 -21.86 -13.66 -34.45
C LYS A 105 -21.09 -12.53 -33.80
N LYS A 106 -19.80 -12.74 -33.54
CA LYS A 106 -18.94 -11.69 -32.97
C LYS A 106 -18.90 -10.49 -33.92
N ARG A 107 -19.04 -9.28 -33.36
CA ARG A 107 -18.87 -8.06 -34.14
C ARG A 107 -17.47 -7.98 -34.78
N ALA A 108 -17.41 -7.50 -36.01
CA ALA A 108 -16.20 -7.55 -36.84
C ALA A 108 -15.03 -6.73 -36.27
N ASP A 109 -15.33 -5.60 -35.61
CA ASP A 109 -14.35 -4.68 -35.04
C ASP A 109 -13.97 -4.98 -33.56
N TRP A 110 -14.38 -6.15 -33.03
CA TRP A 110 -14.14 -6.54 -31.64
C TRP A 110 -12.68 -6.43 -31.21
N GLU A 111 -11.76 -6.88 -32.03
CA GLU A 111 -10.33 -6.90 -31.69
C GLU A 111 -9.72 -5.48 -31.55
N GLU A 112 -10.38 -4.45 -32.07
CA GLU A 112 -9.90 -3.07 -31.98
C GLU A 112 -10.08 -2.46 -30.61
N PHE A 113 -11.08 -2.90 -29.84
CA PHE A 113 -11.44 -2.28 -28.57
C PHE A 113 -11.59 -3.23 -27.38
N ASN A 114 -11.44 -4.53 -27.57
CA ASN A 114 -11.69 -5.54 -26.56
C ASN A 114 -10.88 -5.34 -25.26
N VAL A 115 -9.64 -4.84 -25.36
CA VAL A 115 -8.78 -4.56 -24.21
C VAL A 115 -9.29 -3.36 -23.42
N GLN A 116 -9.65 -2.28 -24.10
CA GLN A 116 -10.22 -1.08 -23.47
C GLN A 116 -11.58 -1.38 -22.84
N TRP A 117 -12.39 -2.23 -23.50
CA TRP A 117 -13.65 -2.71 -22.96
C TRP A 117 -13.47 -3.54 -21.69
N MET A 118 -12.49 -4.47 -21.66
CA MET A 118 -12.18 -5.22 -20.44
C MET A 118 -11.73 -4.30 -19.31
N LEU A 119 -10.87 -3.31 -19.62
CA LEU A 119 -10.43 -2.31 -18.63
C LEU A 119 -11.63 -1.54 -18.07
N TYR A 120 -12.55 -1.12 -18.90
CA TYR A 120 -13.78 -0.45 -18.49
C TYR A 120 -14.67 -1.35 -17.61
N CYS A 121 -14.88 -2.62 -17.99
CA CYS A 121 -15.67 -3.58 -17.21
C CYS A 121 -15.04 -3.86 -15.83
N VAL A 122 -13.72 -4.06 -15.76
CA VAL A 122 -13.02 -4.29 -14.49
C VAL A 122 -13.09 -3.04 -13.61
N TRP A 123 -12.97 -1.86 -14.21
CA TRP A 123 -13.12 -0.61 -13.47
C TRP A 123 -14.55 -0.43 -12.93
N CYS A 124 -15.58 -0.71 -13.74
CA CYS A 124 -16.97 -0.73 -13.25
C CYS A 124 -17.15 -1.68 -12.07
N LYS A 125 -16.46 -2.84 -12.07
CA LYS A 125 -16.45 -3.79 -10.96
C LYS A 125 -15.76 -3.23 -9.73
N VAL A 126 -14.62 -2.54 -9.88
CA VAL A 126 -13.91 -1.85 -8.78
C VAL A 126 -14.79 -0.75 -8.17
N VAL A 127 -15.47 0.03 -9.01
CA VAL A 127 -16.38 1.09 -8.55
C VAL A 127 -17.62 0.51 -7.87
N GLY A 128 -18.25 -0.45 -8.50
CA GLY A 128 -19.58 -0.96 -8.11
C GLY A 128 -19.56 -2.00 -6.99
N ASN A 129 -18.39 -2.61 -6.66
CA ASN A 129 -18.30 -3.66 -5.64
C ASN A 129 -17.21 -3.38 -4.62
N ALA A 130 -17.62 -2.96 -3.43
CA ALA A 130 -16.70 -2.59 -2.34
C ALA A 130 -15.83 -3.77 -1.86
N ALA A 131 -16.37 -5.00 -1.86
CA ALA A 131 -15.62 -6.20 -1.44
C ALA A 131 -14.51 -6.54 -2.45
N PHE A 132 -14.81 -6.46 -3.76
CA PHE A 132 -13.81 -6.65 -4.81
C PHE A 132 -12.73 -5.57 -4.75
N ARG A 133 -13.14 -4.31 -4.61
CA ARG A 133 -12.23 -3.17 -4.47
C ARG A 133 -11.31 -3.33 -3.27
N LYS A 134 -11.87 -3.69 -2.09
CA LYS A 134 -11.07 -3.95 -0.89
C LYS A 134 -10.03 -5.03 -1.13
N MET A 135 -10.44 -6.19 -1.68
CA MET A 135 -9.53 -7.30 -1.98
C MET A 135 -8.42 -6.90 -2.95
N LEU A 136 -8.73 -6.12 -3.99
CA LEU A 136 -7.73 -5.63 -4.94
C LEU A 136 -6.74 -4.65 -4.30
N LEU A 137 -7.22 -3.79 -3.40
CA LEU A 137 -6.41 -2.83 -2.65
C LEU A 137 -5.59 -3.48 -1.52
N ASP A 138 -6.01 -4.64 -1.00
CA ASP A 138 -5.24 -5.41 -0.01
C ASP A 138 -3.96 -6.05 -0.63
N ILE A 139 -3.89 -6.17 -1.97
CA ILE A 139 -2.65 -6.62 -2.65
C ILE A 139 -1.60 -5.50 -2.57
N PRO A 140 -0.37 -5.79 -2.09
CA PRO A 140 0.67 -4.79 -1.94
C PRO A 140 0.92 -3.94 -3.21
N SER A 141 1.14 -2.64 -3.03
CA SER A 141 1.30 -1.70 -4.16
C SER A 141 2.54 -1.99 -5.03
N ASP A 142 3.58 -2.57 -4.44
CA ASP A 142 4.80 -3.01 -5.13
C ASP A 142 4.65 -4.38 -5.80
N ALA A 143 3.55 -5.08 -5.52
CA ALA A 143 3.30 -6.40 -6.11
C ALA A 143 2.89 -6.28 -7.57
N VAL A 144 3.52 -7.10 -8.41
CA VAL A 144 3.10 -7.34 -9.80
C VAL A 144 2.02 -8.42 -9.80
N ILE A 145 0.82 -8.04 -10.23
CA ILE A 145 -0.30 -8.98 -10.37
C ILE A 145 -0.15 -9.73 -11.69
N ILE A 146 -0.20 -11.07 -11.62
CA ILE A 146 0.06 -11.93 -12.77
C ILE A 146 -1.10 -12.93 -12.92
N GLU A 147 -1.69 -13.00 -14.12
CA GLU A 147 -2.54 -14.12 -14.48
C GLU A 147 -1.68 -15.31 -14.94
N ASP A 148 -1.62 -16.37 -14.11
CA ASP A 148 -0.85 -17.57 -14.41
C ASP A 148 -1.63 -18.51 -15.33
N SER A 149 -1.32 -18.45 -16.61
CA SER A 149 -1.86 -19.30 -17.68
C SER A 149 -0.93 -20.44 -18.12
N SER A 150 0.03 -20.84 -17.26
CA SER A 150 1.09 -21.82 -17.59
C SER A 150 0.57 -23.18 -18.13
N PHE A 151 -0.66 -23.56 -17.77
CA PHE A 151 -1.30 -24.82 -18.19
C PHE A 151 -2.36 -24.65 -19.28
N GLN A 152 -2.57 -23.44 -19.77
CA GLN A 152 -3.49 -23.18 -20.88
C GLN A 152 -2.75 -23.28 -22.22
N ASN A 153 -3.37 -23.94 -23.22
CA ASN A 153 -2.73 -24.21 -24.51
C ASN A 153 -3.10 -23.21 -25.62
N GLY A 154 -4.05 -22.30 -25.39
CA GLY A 154 -4.49 -21.35 -26.42
C GLY A 154 -3.51 -20.19 -26.66
N ARG A 155 -3.55 -19.58 -27.87
CA ARG A 155 -2.78 -18.36 -28.19
C ARG A 155 -3.10 -17.21 -27.24
N THR A 156 -4.36 -17.06 -26.86
CA THR A 156 -4.85 -16.01 -25.94
C THR A 156 -4.32 -16.15 -24.51
N ALA A 157 -3.81 -17.33 -24.13
CA ALA A 157 -3.29 -17.59 -22.80
C ALA A 157 -2.06 -16.71 -22.45
N ALA A 158 -1.16 -16.48 -23.43
CA ALA A 158 0.01 -15.62 -23.24
C ALA A 158 -0.31 -14.12 -23.49
N ILE A 159 -1.48 -13.83 -24.06
CA ILE A 159 -1.95 -12.45 -24.26
C ILE A 159 -2.62 -11.95 -22.98
N TRP A 160 -3.62 -12.64 -22.49
CA TRP A 160 -4.34 -12.23 -21.26
C TRP A 160 -3.55 -12.52 -19.98
N GLY A 161 -2.81 -13.62 -19.96
CA GLY A 161 -1.92 -14.00 -18.85
C GLY A 161 -0.46 -14.16 -19.28
N THR A 162 0.23 -14.98 -18.51
CA THR A 162 1.64 -15.32 -18.69
C THR A 162 1.85 -16.82 -18.58
N LYS A 163 3.01 -17.30 -19.04
CA LYS A 163 3.46 -18.69 -18.89
C LYS A 163 4.76 -18.76 -18.13
N ASN A 164 4.83 -19.62 -17.11
CA ASN A 164 6.05 -19.95 -16.41
C ASN A 164 6.41 -21.42 -16.69
N LYS A 165 7.48 -21.63 -17.47
CA LYS A 165 7.95 -22.96 -17.89
C LYS A 165 8.43 -23.79 -16.71
N VAL A 166 9.11 -23.15 -15.74
CA VAL A 166 9.60 -23.80 -14.52
C VAL A 166 8.44 -24.30 -13.66
N HIS A 167 7.42 -23.45 -13.41
CA HIS A 167 6.21 -23.87 -12.68
C HIS A 167 5.50 -25.05 -13.37
N ARG A 168 5.44 -25.05 -14.70
CA ARG A 168 4.84 -26.14 -15.46
C ARG A 168 5.62 -27.43 -15.28
N GLN A 169 6.96 -27.36 -15.38
CA GLN A 169 7.83 -28.51 -15.22
C GLN A 169 7.71 -29.08 -13.80
N LEU A 170 7.94 -28.28 -12.77
CA LEU A 170 7.86 -28.68 -11.36
C LEU A 170 6.50 -29.31 -11.03
N THR A 171 5.43 -28.70 -11.50
CA THR A 171 4.08 -29.23 -11.25
C THR A 171 3.89 -30.60 -11.95
N ASN A 172 4.38 -30.79 -13.16
CA ASN A 172 4.24 -32.05 -13.88
C ASN A 172 5.08 -33.17 -13.24
N GLU A 173 6.29 -32.86 -12.77
CA GLU A 173 7.17 -33.80 -12.07
C GLU A 173 6.56 -34.21 -10.74
N TYR A 174 6.14 -33.24 -9.91
CA TYR A 174 5.53 -33.49 -8.62
C TYR A 174 4.19 -34.24 -8.73
N LYS A 175 3.38 -33.91 -9.73
CA LYS A 175 2.15 -34.63 -10.02
C LYS A 175 2.41 -36.10 -10.33
N LYS A 176 3.41 -36.44 -11.15
CA LYS A 176 3.78 -37.84 -11.46
C LYS A 176 4.21 -38.60 -10.21
N GLN A 177 4.96 -37.96 -9.31
CA GLN A 177 5.35 -38.54 -8.04
C GLN A 177 4.11 -38.86 -7.18
N LEU A 178 3.22 -37.89 -6.98
CA LEU A 178 2.02 -38.06 -6.18
C LEU A 178 1.02 -39.07 -6.78
N GLU A 179 0.99 -39.21 -8.10
CA GLU A 179 0.23 -40.26 -8.80
C GLU A 179 0.84 -41.65 -8.55
N ALA A 180 2.17 -41.76 -8.52
CA ALA A 180 2.87 -43.00 -8.17
C ALA A 180 2.65 -43.40 -6.68
N ASP A 181 2.52 -42.42 -5.80
CA ASP A 181 2.22 -42.57 -4.38
C ASP A 181 0.72 -42.91 -4.13
N GLY A 182 -0.11 -43.01 -5.19
CA GLY A 182 -1.51 -43.43 -5.13
C GLY A 182 -2.48 -42.36 -4.59
N LEU A 183 -2.12 -41.07 -4.59
CA LEU A 183 -2.99 -40.02 -4.12
C LEU A 183 -4.18 -39.77 -5.05
N SER A 184 -5.31 -39.35 -4.49
CA SER A 184 -6.47 -38.96 -5.27
C SER A 184 -6.23 -37.70 -6.10
N LYS A 185 -6.93 -37.55 -7.23
CA LYS A 185 -6.82 -36.33 -8.09
C LYS A 185 -7.07 -35.03 -7.32
N ALA A 186 -7.97 -35.05 -6.33
CA ALA A 186 -8.25 -33.88 -5.49
C ALA A 186 -7.08 -33.54 -4.56
N ALA A 187 -6.46 -34.55 -3.93
CA ALA A 187 -5.29 -34.39 -3.07
C ALA A 187 -4.07 -33.91 -3.88
N ILE A 188 -3.83 -34.48 -5.05
CA ILE A 188 -2.75 -34.07 -5.97
C ILE A 188 -2.93 -32.60 -6.38
N LYS A 189 -4.16 -32.21 -6.76
CA LYS A 189 -4.47 -30.83 -7.13
C LYS A 189 -4.16 -29.88 -5.98
N LYS A 190 -4.59 -30.20 -4.74
CA LYS A 190 -4.36 -29.39 -3.55
C LYS A 190 -2.86 -29.25 -3.26
N ALA A 191 -2.12 -30.36 -3.24
CA ALA A 191 -0.69 -30.36 -2.99
C ALA A 191 0.10 -29.55 -4.03
N CYS A 192 -0.24 -29.65 -5.31
CA CYS A 192 0.38 -28.85 -6.36
C CYS A 192 0.09 -27.33 -6.20
N ASP A 193 -1.14 -26.96 -5.80
CA ASP A 193 -1.48 -25.56 -5.55
C ASP A 193 -0.74 -25.01 -4.33
N GLU A 194 -0.62 -25.77 -3.24
CA GLU A 194 0.15 -25.41 -2.06
C GLU A 194 1.63 -25.14 -2.41
N LYS A 195 2.25 -26.04 -3.17
CA LYS A 195 3.64 -25.85 -3.65
C LYS A 195 3.78 -24.63 -4.55
N ARG A 196 2.86 -24.41 -5.49
CA ARG A 196 2.86 -23.26 -6.41
C ARG A 196 2.75 -21.93 -5.68
N LEU A 197 1.85 -21.85 -4.71
CA LEU A 197 1.60 -20.62 -3.94
C LEU A 197 2.65 -20.38 -2.84
N GLY A 198 3.37 -21.42 -2.42
CA GLY A 198 4.39 -21.37 -1.39
C GLY A 198 5.82 -21.50 -1.95
N GLU A 199 6.38 -22.71 -1.93
CA GLU A 199 7.79 -22.98 -2.22
C GLU A 199 8.23 -22.57 -3.63
N TRP A 200 7.39 -22.80 -4.65
CA TRP A 200 7.74 -22.49 -6.04
C TRP A 200 7.42 -21.05 -6.45
N ARG A 201 6.73 -20.30 -5.60
CA ARG A 201 6.27 -18.93 -5.91
C ARG A 201 7.39 -18.04 -6.48
N LYS A 202 8.61 -18.17 -5.95
CA LYS A 202 9.78 -17.37 -6.33
C LYS A 202 10.66 -18.01 -7.41
N GLN A 203 10.13 -18.97 -8.18
CA GLN A 203 10.89 -19.71 -9.17
C GLN A 203 10.44 -19.42 -10.60
N GLY A 204 11.40 -19.31 -11.50
CA GLY A 204 11.19 -19.13 -12.92
C GLY A 204 10.70 -17.75 -13.33
N VAL A 205 10.45 -17.60 -14.62
CA VAL A 205 10.04 -16.35 -15.25
C VAL A 205 8.64 -16.49 -15.83
N PHE A 206 7.78 -15.52 -15.54
CA PHE A 206 6.46 -15.39 -16.15
C PHE A 206 6.56 -14.55 -17.42
N GLU A 207 6.36 -15.18 -18.58
CA GLU A 207 6.48 -14.55 -19.91
C GLU A 207 5.12 -14.41 -20.59
N GLY A 208 4.80 -13.23 -21.14
CA GLY A 208 3.57 -12.93 -21.86
C GLY A 208 3.15 -11.48 -21.73
N LYS A 209 2.04 -11.08 -22.39
CA LYS A 209 1.53 -9.70 -22.29
C LYS A 209 0.91 -9.38 -20.91
N ASN A 210 0.38 -10.39 -20.21
CA ASN A 210 -0.26 -10.21 -18.87
C ASN A 210 -1.35 -9.13 -18.86
N LEU A 211 -2.16 -9.06 -19.90
CA LEU A 211 -3.20 -8.01 -20.00
C LEU A 211 -4.10 -7.95 -18.78
N MET A 212 -4.56 -9.11 -18.28
CA MET A 212 -5.45 -9.15 -17.10
C MET A 212 -4.74 -8.62 -15.85
N GLY A 213 -3.51 -9.05 -15.60
CA GLY A 213 -2.71 -8.55 -14.48
C GLY A 213 -2.42 -7.05 -14.59
N LYS A 214 -2.10 -6.56 -15.78
CA LYS A 214 -1.88 -5.13 -16.06
C LYS A 214 -3.15 -4.30 -15.83
N ILE A 215 -4.31 -4.75 -16.32
CA ILE A 215 -5.61 -4.12 -16.09
C ILE A 215 -5.90 -4.03 -14.58
N LEU A 216 -5.68 -5.11 -13.84
CA LEU A 216 -5.88 -5.13 -12.38
C LEU A 216 -4.94 -4.15 -11.67
N MET A 217 -3.66 -4.08 -12.08
CA MET A 217 -2.70 -3.11 -11.53
C MET A 217 -3.10 -1.67 -11.84
N LEU A 218 -3.51 -1.36 -13.09
CA LEU A 218 -4.01 -0.02 -13.45
C LEU A 218 -5.24 0.37 -12.62
N CYS A 219 -6.18 -0.54 -12.45
CA CYS A 219 -7.37 -0.30 -11.63
C CYS A 219 -7.02 -0.16 -10.14
N ARG A 220 -6.10 -0.99 -9.60
CA ARG A 220 -5.60 -0.88 -8.23
C ARG A 220 -4.95 0.47 -7.99
N ASP A 221 -4.01 0.83 -8.85
CA ASP A 221 -3.23 2.06 -8.70
C ASP A 221 -4.10 3.32 -8.87
N ALA A 222 -5.07 3.29 -9.80
CA ALA A 222 -6.06 4.36 -9.94
C ALA A 222 -6.95 4.48 -8.69
N ALA A 223 -7.46 3.34 -8.17
CA ALA A 223 -8.27 3.33 -6.97
C ALA A 223 -7.48 3.79 -5.72
N MET A 224 -6.21 3.41 -5.60
CA MET A 224 -5.32 3.88 -4.53
C MET A 224 -5.10 5.39 -4.58
N ARG A 225 -4.98 5.96 -5.77
CA ARG A 225 -4.80 7.40 -5.97
C ARG A 225 -6.10 8.20 -5.91
N GLY A 226 -7.27 7.54 -5.82
CA GLY A 226 -8.56 8.21 -5.94
C GLY A 226 -8.81 8.84 -7.32
N THR A 227 -8.15 8.30 -8.35
CA THR A 227 -8.28 8.72 -9.75
C THR A 227 -9.03 7.64 -10.55
N THR A 228 -9.19 7.86 -11.84
CA THR A 228 -9.68 6.85 -12.78
C THR A 228 -8.50 6.28 -13.58
N PRO A 229 -8.54 5.00 -14.01
CA PRO A 229 -7.57 4.50 -14.98
C PRO A 229 -7.73 5.22 -16.31
N ASP A 230 -6.65 5.25 -17.09
CA ASP A 230 -6.65 5.83 -18.44
C ASP A 230 -7.38 4.89 -19.41
N ILE A 231 -8.69 5.11 -19.57
CA ILE A 231 -9.57 4.37 -20.47
C ILE A 231 -9.82 5.23 -21.70
N ASP A 232 -9.55 4.68 -22.88
CA ASP A 232 -9.86 5.34 -24.15
C ASP A 232 -11.36 5.36 -24.41
N LEU A 233 -12.04 6.37 -23.82
CA LEU A 233 -13.48 6.56 -24.00
C LEU A 233 -13.83 7.00 -25.43
N GLU A 234 -12.92 7.67 -26.15
CA GLU A 234 -13.17 8.08 -27.54
C GLU A 234 -13.27 6.86 -28.45
N LEU A 235 -12.33 5.93 -28.29
CA LEU A 235 -12.39 4.64 -28.96
C LEU A 235 -13.69 3.89 -28.63
N LEU A 236 -14.04 3.76 -27.34
CA LEU A 236 -15.24 3.02 -26.94
C LEU A 236 -16.53 3.69 -27.48
N ARG A 237 -16.62 5.02 -27.49
CA ARG A 237 -17.75 5.78 -28.08
C ARG A 237 -17.86 5.53 -29.57
N SER A 238 -16.75 5.52 -30.28
CA SER A 238 -16.73 5.30 -31.75
C SER A 238 -17.30 3.95 -32.17
N LYS A 239 -17.33 2.99 -31.19
CA LYS A 239 -17.80 1.62 -31.43
C LYS A 239 -19.33 1.45 -31.27
N HIS A 240 -20.05 2.46 -30.83
CA HIS A 240 -21.50 2.39 -30.66
C HIS A 240 -21.93 1.11 -29.94
N ILE A 241 -21.48 0.94 -28.69
CA ILE A 241 -21.73 -0.28 -27.92
C ILE A 241 -23.15 -0.29 -27.39
N TYR A 242 -23.91 -1.35 -27.68
CA TYR A 242 -25.24 -1.58 -27.15
C TYR A 242 -25.21 -2.68 -26.10
N LEU A 243 -25.92 -2.51 -24.99
CA LEU A 243 -26.16 -3.56 -23.99
C LEU A 243 -27.66 -3.72 -23.76
N CYS A 244 -28.18 -4.93 -24.03
CA CYS A 244 -29.60 -5.26 -23.92
C CYS A 244 -30.50 -4.28 -24.68
N GLY A 245 -30.15 -4.00 -25.94
CA GLY A 245 -30.88 -3.10 -26.83
C GLY A 245 -30.72 -1.60 -26.54
N VAL A 246 -29.90 -1.21 -25.57
CA VAL A 246 -29.67 0.19 -25.21
C VAL A 246 -28.24 0.60 -25.52
N GLN A 247 -28.05 1.65 -26.31
CA GLN A 247 -26.73 2.21 -26.57
C GLN A 247 -26.14 2.79 -25.29
N LEU A 248 -24.88 2.46 -25.01
CA LEU A 248 -24.20 2.95 -23.81
C LEU A 248 -23.88 4.44 -23.94
N TYR A 249 -24.16 5.17 -22.86
CA TYR A 249 -23.67 6.53 -22.69
C TYR A 249 -22.31 6.50 -21.98
N LEU A 250 -21.24 6.60 -22.76
CA LEU A 250 -19.87 6.61 -22.25
C LEU A 250 -19.39 8.08 -22.07
N GLY A 251 -20.12 8.87 -21.28
CA GLY A 251 -19.81 10.28 -21.04
C GLY A 251 -18.57 10.47 -20.18
N GLU A 252 -18.57 9.87 -19.01
CA GLU A 252 -17.45 9.91 -18.06
C GLU A 252 -17.10 8.52 -17.56
N ILE A 253 -15.84 8.34 -17.16
CA ILE A 253 -15.41 7.11 -16.46
C ILE A 253 -16.08 7.08 -15.10
N PRO A 254 -16.76 5.97 -14.72
CA PRO A 254 -17.41 5.86 -13.43
C PRO A 254 -16.44 6.15 -12.29
N LYS A 255 -16.89 6.89 -11.29
CA LYS A 255 -16.15 7.18 -10.05
C LYS A 255 -16.91 6.55 -8.90
N PHE A 256 -16.19 6.06 -7.89
CA PHE A 256 -16.83 5.68 -6.64
C PHE A 256 -16.82 6.88 -5.69
N ASP A 257 -17.93 7.08 -4.98
CA ASP A 257 -18.01 8.07 -3.93
C ASP A 257 -17.15 7.60 -2.75
N GLY A 258 -16.10 8.33 -2.54
CA GLY A 258 -15.15 8.08 -1.48
C GLY A 258 -13.93 7.30 -1.96
N ILE A 259 -12.80 7.97 -1.86
CA ILE A 259 -11.53 7.31 -1.69
C ILE A 259 -11.72 6.35 -0.53
N ILE A 260 -11.57 5.04 -0.75
CA ILE A 260 -11.38 4.13 0.36
C ILE A 260 -9.88 4.11 0.71
N VAL A 261 -9.36 5.24 0.95
CA VAL A 261 -8.67 5.50 2.19
C VAL A 261 -9.80 5.83 3.14
N LYS A 262 -10.03 5.01 4.16
CA LYS A 262 -10.62 5.54 5.38
C LYS A 262 -9.66 6.59 5.90
N VAL A 263 -9.77 7.78 5.36
CA VAL A 263 -9.55 9.00 6.12
C VAL A 263 -10.81 9.12 6.96
N ASP A 264 -10.95 8.19 7.93
CA ASP A 264 -11.80 8.41 9.06
C ASP A 264 -11.21 9.62 9.76
N LYS A 265 -11.77 10.77 9.48
CA LYS A 265 -11.36 12.13 9.84
C LYS A 265 -10.01 12.53 9.22
N ALA A 266 -10.02 13.66 8.53
CA ALA A 266 -8.77 14.32 8.13
C ALA A 266 -7.82 14.31 9.33
N ILE A 267 -6.62 13.76 9.15
CA ILE A 267 -5.60 13.79 10.21
C ILE A 267 -5.25 15.24 10.42
N VAL A 268 -5.70 15.81 11.55
CA VAL A 268 -5.47 17.19 11.89
C VAL A 268 -4.29 17.28 12.84
N LEU A 269 -3.21 17.93 12.38
CA LEU A 269 -2.05 18.21 13.22
C LEU A 269 -2.42 19.22 14.31
N ASP A 270 -1.67 19.22 15.40
CA ASP A 270 -1.84 20.10 16.58
C ASP A 270 -3.21 19.99 17.29
N HIS A 271 -3.98 18.95 16.99
CA HIS A 271 -5.24 18.65 17.64
C HIS A 271 -5.09 17.46 18.60
N GLU A 272 -5.62 17.57 19.83
CA GLU A 272 -5.65 16.46 20.79
C GLU A 272 -6.54 15.32 20.31
N GLU A 273 -6.04 14.11 20.46
CA GLU A 273 -6.73 12.87 20.09
C GLU A 273 -6.80 11.90 21.28
N VAL A 274 -7.79 11.03 21.20
CA VAL A 274 -7.98 9.94 22.14
C VAL A 274 -8.07 8.64 21.37
N TYR A 275 -7.11 7.75 21.62
CA TYR A 275 -7.04 6.46 20.95
C TYR A 275 -7.35 5.33 21.93
N HIS A 276 -8.23 4.42 21.51
CA HIS A 276 -8.73 3.30 22.31
C HIS A 276 -8.19 1.96 21.79
N PRO A 277 -7.16 1.36 22.40
CA PRO A 277 -6.54 0.12 21.93
C PRO A 277 -7.51 -1.06 21.79
N LYS A 278 -8.58 -1.11 22.60
CA LYS A 278 -9.62 -2.16 22.52
C LYS A 278 -10.58 -1.98 21.33
N ARG A 279 -10.59 -0.82 20.68
CA ARG A 279 -11.55 -0.47 19.61
C ARG A 279 -10.86 -0.13 18.29
N GLN A 280 -9.56 0.16 18.34
CA GLN A 280 -8.76 0.63 17.23
C GLN A 280 -7.49 -0.21 17.16
N ARG A 281 -7.01 -0.50 15.97
CA ARG A 281 -5.73 -1.18 15.76
C ARG A 281 -4.60 -0.17 15.91
N ILE A 282 -4.03 -0.10 17.11
CA ILE A 282 -2.99 0.86 17.46
C ILE A 282 -1.64 0.15 17.51
N TRP A 283 -0.66 0.72 16.82
CA TRP A 283 0.73 0.32 16.92
C TRP A 283 1.51 1.41 17.65
N PRO A 284 1.68 1.28 18.98
CA PRO A 284 2.49 2.20 19.75
C PRO A 284 3.96 1.94 19.48
N PHE A 285 4.73 3.01 19.32
CA PHE A 285 6.18 2.94 19.15
C PHE A 285 6.87 4.00 20.03
N LYS A 286 8.05 3.67 20.51
CA LYS A 286 8.88 4.54 21.37
C LYS A 286 10.36 4.33 21.11
N HIS A 287 10.77 3.08 20.97
CA HIS A 287 12.15 2.68 20.78
C HIS A 287 12.36 2.09 19.37
N VAL A 288 13.62 2.14 18.90
CA VAL A 288 13.98 1.58 17.59
C VAL A 288 13.82 0.06 17.48
N ASP A 289 13.72 -0.61 18.62
CA ASP A 289 13.59 -2.07 18.67
C ASP A 289 12.17 -2.55 18.99
N ASP A 290 11.20 -1.64 19.01
CA ASP A 290 9.79 -2.01 19.20
C ASP A 290 9.31 -2.88 18.05
N ILE A 291 8.68 -4.02 18.39
CA ILE A 291 8.10 -4.95 17.41
C ILE A 291 6.61 -5.09 17.69
N VAL A 292 5.78 -4.83 16.69
CA VAL A 292 4.32 -4.98 16.78
C VAL A 292 3.87 -5.90 15.66
N GLU A 293 3.14 -6.97 16.01
CA GLU A 293 2.65 -7.95 15.03
C GLU A 293 3.75 -8.47 14.08
N GLY A 294 4.99 -8.64 14.61
CA GLY A 294 6.15 -9.10 13.86
C GLY A 294 6.86 -8.01 13.04
N VAL A 295 6.36 -6.78 13.03
CA VAL A 295 6.96 -5.65 12.30
C VAL A 295 7.78 -4.81 13.28
N LYS A 296 9.07 -4.60 12.96
CA LYS A 296 9.94 -3.69 13.73
C LYS A 296 9.54 -2.24 13.45
N LEU A 297 9.28 -1.46 14.52
CA LEU A 297 8.81 -0.07 14.44
C LEU A 297 9.96 0.94 14.69
N ASP A 298 11.02 0.87 13.91
CA ASP A 298 12.13 1.83 13.93
C ASP A 298 11.76 3.17 13.24
N LEU A 299 10.59 3.71 13.60
CA LEU A 299 9.98 4.90 12.98
C LEU A 299 10.30 6.21 13.70
N CYS A 300 10.83 6.13 14.92
CA CYS A 300 11.13 7.30 15.73
C CYS A 300 11.96 8.32 14.94
N ASN A 301 11.64 9.60 15.09
CA ASN A 301 12.34 10.70 14.44
C ASN A 301 13.82 10.79 14.82
N MET A 302 14.21 10.24 15.98
CA MET A 302 15.61 10.12 16.43
C MET A 302 16.37 8.93 15.81
N THR A 303 15.73 8.07 15.03
CA THR A 303 16.38 6.92 14.41
C THR A 303 17.38 7.35 13.36
N SER A 304 18.66 6.95 13.51
CA SER A 304 19.76 7.28 12.59
C SER A 304 20.01 6.22 11.51
N CYS A 305 19.21 5.15 11.47
CA CYS A 305 19.36 4.07 10.48
C CYS A 305 18.98 4.49 9.05
N TYR A 306 18.29 5.63 8.89
CA TYR A 306 17.73 6.10 7.63
C TYR A 306 18.22 7.52 7.30
N PRO A 307 19.51 7.69 6.99
CA PRO A 307 20.05 9.00 6.61
C PRO A 307 19.49 9.46 5.26
N PHE A 308 19.38 10.77 5.10
CA PHE A 308 18.86 11.41 3.89
C PHE A 308 19.55 12.73 3.62
N ASP A 309 19.43 13.26 2.39
CA ASP A 309 20.04 14.50 1.97
C ASP A 309 19.02 15.63 1.84
N VAL A 310 19.40 16.82 2.31
CA VAL A 310 18.68 18.07 2.08
C VAL A 310 19.69 19.11 1.63
N GLU A 311 19.48 19.70 0.45
CA GLU A 311 20.36 20.73 -0.16
C GLU A 311 21.85 20.31 -0.21
N GLY A 312 22.11 19.03 -0.49
CA GLY A 312 23.47 18.47 -0.52
C GLY A 312 24.09 18.21 0.86
N VAL A 313 23.32 18.36 1.92
CA VAL A 313 23.73 18.10 3.30
C VAL A 313 23.10 16.81 3.79
N LYS A 314 23.93 15.85 4.23
CA LYS A 314 23.48 14.57 4.77
C LYS A 314 23.06 14.70 6.23
N TRP A 315 21.83 14.31 6.53
CA TRP A 315 21.22 14.26 7.87
C TRP A 315 21.05 12.81 8.31
N ARG A 316 21.37 12.51 9.57
CA ARG A 316 21.25 11.14 10.12
C ARG A 316 19.82 10.80 10.49
N SER A 317 19.03 11.81 10.90
CA SER A 317 17.66 11.62 11.35
C SER A 317 16.80 12.87 11.09
N SER A 318 15.48 12.71 11.07
CA SER A 318 14.52 13.81 11.00
C SER A 318 14.59 14.73 12.25
N GLU A 319 14.91 14.17 13.43
CA GLU A 319 15.13 14.98 14.65
C GLU A 319 16.31 15.94 14.49
N GLU A 320 17.41 15.49 13.91
CA GLU A 320 18.60 16.32 13.74
C GLU A 320 18.31 17.52 12.83
N LEU A 321 17.63 17.28 11.70
CA LEU A 321 17.19 18.36 10.80
C LEU A 321 16.14 19.26 11.47
N TYR A 322 15.22 18.68 12.25
CA TYR A 322 14.23 19.43 13.01
C TYR A 322 14.90 20.39 14.01
N LEU A 323 15.88 19.90 14.77
CA LEU A 323 16.64 20.74 15.72
C LEU A 323 17.41 21.84 15.01
N ALA A 324 17.94 21.61 13.81
CA ALA A 324 18.59 22.65 13.02
C ALA A 324 17.61 23.80 12.68
N GLY A 325 16.33 23.51 12.48
CA GLY A 325 15.28 24.52 12.29
C GLY A 325 15.04 25.40 13.53
N GLU A 326 15.32 24.93 14.74
CA GLU A 326 15.26 25.76 15.96
C GLU A 326 16.31 26.89 15.95
N PHE A 327 17.41 26.71 15.21
CA PHE A 327 18.53 27.62 15.09
C PHE A 327 18.74 28.04 13.62
N SER A 328 17.68 28.49 12.97
CA SER A 328 17.68 28.72 11.52
C SER A 328 17.55 30.17 11.08
N ASN A 329 17.92 31.13 11.93
CA ASN A 329 18.10 32.51 11.51
C ASN A 329 19.43 32.68 10.72
N ASP A 330 19.51 33.68 9.87
CA ASP A 330 20.70 34.01 9.10
C ASP A 330 21.76 34.70 10.02
N THR A 331 22.37 33.90 10.88
CA THR A 331 23.43 34.39 11.80
C THR A 331 24.55 33.37 11.91
N ALA A 332 25.79 33.86 12.07
CA ALA A 332 26.95 32.99 12.29
C ALA A 332 26.80 32.14 13.57
N GLU A 333 26.09 32.63 14.59
CA GLU A 333 25.81 31.91 15.83
C GLU A 333 24.94 30.70 15.56
N HIS A 334 23.81 30.86 14.83
CA HIS A 334 22.93 29.75 14.50
C HIS A 334 23.62 28.73 13.59
N GLN A 335 24.41 29.19 12.60
CA GLN A 335 25.18 28.27 11.77
C GLN A 335 26.16 27.44 12.63
N ALA A 336 26.89 28.05 13.56
CA ALA A 336 27.80 27.30 14.45
C ALA A 336 27.06 26.27 15.34
N ILE A 337 25.85 26.60 15.84
CA ILE A 337 25.01 25.66 16.59
C ILE A 337 24.57 24.48 15.71
N GLN A 338 24.17 24.74 14.46
CA GLN A 338 23.81 23.67 13.53
C GLN A 338 25.00 22.75 13.21
N GLU A 339 26.22 23.28 13.10
CA GLU A 339 27.43 22.49 12.95
C GLU A 339 27.72 21.66 14.20
N GLU A 340 27.52 22.21 15.41
CA GLU A 340 27.65 21.49 16.68
C GLU A 340 26.61 20.34 16.78
N LEU A 341 25.34 20.56 16.35
CA LEU A 341 24.31 19.54 16.30
C LEU A 341 24.73 18.34 15.42
N ARG A 342 25.38 18.60 14.30
CA ARG A 342 25.85 17.56 13.37
C ARG A 342 27.12 16.86 13.84
N ALA A 343 27.95 17.52 14.60
CA ALA A 343 29.24 17.00 15.10
C ALA A 343 29.07 15.93 16.21
N VAL A 344 27.95 15.94 16.93
CA VAL A 344 27.72 14.94 18.01
C VAL A 344 27.37 13.57 17.46
N LYS A 345 27.62 12.53 18.27
CA LYS A 345 27.53 11.10 17.83
C LYS A 345 26.11 10.60 17.53
N SER A 346 25.09 11.23 18.06
CA SER A 346 23.71 10.76 17.89
C SER A 346 22.68 11.88 17.98
N PRO A 347 21.50 11.72 17.38
CA PRO A 347 20.38 12.67 17.50
C PRO A 347 19.93 12.89 18.94
N TYR A 348 20.03 11.86 19.80
CA TYR A 348 19.77 12.00 21.23
C TYR A 348 20.79 12.93 21.92
N ALA A 349 22.08 12.81 21.58
CA ALA A 349 23.11 13.69 22.08
C ALA A 349 22.90 15.14 21.58
N ALA A 350 22.51 15.32 20.33
CA ALA A 350 22.16 16.62 19.76
C ALA A 350 21.02 17.28 20.57
N LYS A 351 19.93 16.55 20.80
CA LYS A 351 18.79 17.06 21.59
C LYS A 351 19.16 17.37 23.03
N ARG A 352 19.86 16.45 23.71
CA ARG A 352 20.13 16.58 25.14
C ARG A 352 21.22 17.59 25.47
N PHE A 353 22.31 17.57 24.74
CA PHE A 353 23.49 18.35 25.09
C PHE A 353 23.56 19.65 24.31
N VAL A 354 23.39 19.64 22.97
CA VAL A 354 23.53 20.86 22.16
C VAL A 354 22.32 21.76 22.32
N LYS A 355 21.11 21.25 22.05
CA LYS A 355 19.87 22.02 22.27
C LYS A 355 19.74 22.49 23.72
N GLY A 356 20.08 21.62 24.70
CA GLY A 356 20.02 21.96 26.12
C GLY A 356 20.93 23.16 26.47
N LYS A 357 22.16 23.17 25.95
CA LYS A 357 23.13 24.24 26.08
C LYS A 357 22.65 25.54 25.45
N HIS A 358 22.06 25.47 24.27
CA HIS A 358 21.64 26.59 23.44
C HIS A 358 20.14 26.94 23.53
N LYS A 359 19.48 26.55 24.60
CA LYS A 359 18.01 26.74 24.76
C LYS A 359 17.56 28.20 24.62
N LYS A 360 18.42 29.17 24.98
CA LYS A 360 18.09 30.57 24.91
C LYS A 360 18.29 31.19 23.51
N GLN A 361 18.97 30.48 22.62
CA GLN A 361 19.23 30.90 21.24
C GLN A 361 18.22 30.33 20.26
N VAL A 362 17.26 29.52 20.72
CA VAL A 362 16.16 29.04 19.87
C VAL A 362 15.40 30.26 19.35
N ARG A 363 15.13 30.29 18.04
CA ARG A 363 14.39 31.40 17.42
C ARG A 363 12.98 31.54 18.03
N GLU A 364 12.58 32.77 18.29
CA GLU A 364 11.36 33.09 19.04
C GLU A 364 10.08 32.57 18.35
N ASP A 365 10.04 32.61 17.02
CA ASP A 365 8.90 32.21 16.21
C ASP A 365 8.85 30.69 15.88
N PHE A 366 9.78 29.89 16.41
CA PHE A 366 9.86 28.46 16.07
C PHE A 366 8.56 27.69 16.35
N THR A 367 7.88 28.06 17.43
CA THR A 367 6.61 27.41 17.82
C THR A 367 5.49 27.59 16.79
N GLU A 368 5.55 28.64 15.96
CA GLU A 368 4.52 28.95 14.96
C GLU A 368 4.56 27.98 13.77
N PHE A 369 5.75 27.46 13.44
CA PHE A 369 5.92 26.60 12.25
C PHE A 369 6.51 25.22 12.55
N ARG A 370 6.84 24.91 13.78
CA ARG A 370 7.54 23.66 14.17
C ARG A 370 6.87 22.37 13.66
N THR A 371 5.54 22.34 13.62
CA THR A 371 4.80 21.14 13.18
C THR A 371 4.87 20.97 11.68
N GLN A 372 4.71 22.05 10.90
CA GLN A 372 4.90 22.05 9.46
C GLN A 372 6.36 21.75 9.07
N TRP A 373 7.31 22.27 9.86
CA TRP A 373 8.73 21.97 9.70
C TRP A 373 9.05 20.50 9.94
N MET A 374 8.48 19.87 11.00
CA MET A 374 8.65 18.45 11.26
C MET A 374 8.01 17.61 10.15
N LEU A 375 6.82 17.98 9.67
CA LEU A 375 6.16 17.30 8.54
C LEU A 375 7.06 17.32 7.31
N TRP A 376 7.64 18.48 6.99
CA TRP A 376 8.59 18.60 5.89
C TRP A 376 9.85 17.76 6.12
N CYS A 377 10.45 17.77 7.32
CA CYS A 377 11.63 16.96 7.64
C CYS A 377 11.38 15.45 7.45
N VAL A 378 10.24 14.95 7.93
CA VAL A 378 9.88 13.53 7.78
C VAL A 378 9.56 13.20 6.32
N TRP A 379 8.90 14.11 5.59
CA TRP A 379 8.65 13.95 4.16
C TRP A 379 9.96 13.86 3.37
N ARG A 380 10.92 14.76 3.63
CA ARG A 380 12.26 14.71 3.01
C ARG A 380 12.99 13.39 3.32
N LYS A 381 12.86 12.87 4.55
CA LYS A 381 13.37 11.54 4.91
C LYS A 381 12.69 10.42 4.10
N CYS A 382 11.39 10.46 3.93
CA CYS A 382 10.66 9.49 3.11
C CYS A 382 11.12 9.52 1.64
N MET A 383 11.34 10.71 1.09
CA MET A 383 11.75 10.87 -0.31
C MET A 383 13.23 10.54 -0.52
N GLY A 384 14.08 10.87 0.45
CA GLY A 384 15.54 10.69 0.39
C GLY A 384 16.03 9.30 0.81
N ASN A 385 15.21 8.48 1.50
CA ASN A 385 15.61 7.15 1.96
C ASN A 385 14.58 6.09 1.60
N ILE A 386 14.97 5.22 0.66
CA ILE A 386 14.06 4.19 0.13
C ILE A 386 13.69 3.12 1.17
N ASP A 387 14.59 2.79 2.10
CA ASP A 387 14.34 1.76 3.10
C ASP A 387 13.37 2.27 4.17
N PHE A 388 13.47 3.55 4.58
CA PHE A 388 12.47 4.18 5.44
C PHE A 388 11.10 4.23 4.77
N ARG A 389 11.05 4.61 3.50
CA ARG A 389 9.81 4.61 2.71
C ARG A 389 9.19 3.22 2.62
N ARG A 390 9.98 2.18 2.33
CA ARG A 390 9.51 0.79 2.31
C ARG A 390 8.98 0.34 3.67
N LYS A 391 9.68 0.69 4.74
CA LYS A 391 9.26 0.42 6.11
C LYS A 391 7.91 1.05 6.40
N LEU A 392 7.74 2.32 6.09
CA LEU A 392 6.49 3.03 6.32
C LEU A 392 5.33 2.45 5.51
N LEU A 393 5.58 2.05 4.26
CA LEU A 393 4.61 1.38 3.38
C LEU A 393 4.24 -0.04 3.80
N SER A 394 5.09 -0.72 4.58
CA SER A 394 4.78 -2.05 5.12
C SER A 394 3.75 -2.04 6.25
N ILE A 395 3.41 -0.84 6.78
CA ILE A 395 2.41 -0.70 7.85
C ILE A 395 1.01 -0.69 7.23
N PRO A 396 0.09 -1.55 7.71
CA PRO A 396 -1.28 -1.60 7.21
C PRO A 396 -2.02 -0.25 7.35
N ASP A 397 -2.97 0.02 6.44
CA ASP A 397 -3.70 1.30 6.38
C ASP A 397 -4.63 1.51 7.57
N ASP A 398 -5.17 0.42 8.12
CA ASP A 398 -6.05 0.42 9.28
C ASP A 398 -5.31 0.60 10.61
N VAL A 399 -3.96 0.64 10.56
CA VAL A 399 -3.12 0.86 11.74
C VAL A 399 -2.98 2.34 12.05
N ILE A 400 -3.31 2.69 13.27
CA ILE A 400 -3.02 4.00 13.86
C ILE A 400 -1.65 3.94 14.54
N LEU A 401 -0.70 4.73 14.03
CA LEU A 401 0.62 4.88 14.65
C LEU A 401 0.51 5.87 15.81
N VAL A 402 1.02 5.46 16.98
CA VAL A 402 1.02 6.32 18.17
C VAL A 402 2.43 6.36 18.75
N GLU A 403 3.04 7.56 18.78
CA GLU A 403 4.29 7.75 19.53
C GLU A 403 3.99 7.69 21.03
N GLU A 404 4.47 6.64 21.71
CA GLU A 404 4.24 6.46 23.14
C GLU A 404 5.19 7.34 23.97
N THR A 405 4.64 8.20 24.80
CA THR A 405 5.39 8.99 25.78
C THR A 405 5.16 8.47 27.20
N THR A 406 6.24 8.34 27.99
CA THR A 406 6.14 7.82 29.36
C THR A 406 5.88 8.90 30.39
N THR A 407 5.92 10.17 30.01
CA THR A 407 5.82 11.29 30.96
C THR A 407 4.56 12.08 30.72
N ASP A 408 3.71 12.09 31.73
CA ASP A 408 2.48 12.91 31.81
C ASP A 408 2.77 14.39 32.14
N THR A 409 4.00 14.77 32.22
CA THR A 409 4.39 16.08 32.79
C THR A 409 4.20 17.25 31.83
N GLY A 410 3.39 17.11 30.81
CA GLY A 410 3.10 18.15 29.82
C GLY A 410 4.28 18.46 28.89
N GLY A 411 4.14 19.47 28.07
CA GLY A 411 5.19 19.92 27.14
C GLY A 411 5.30 19.05 25.88
N SER A 412 6.52 18.92 25.35
CA SER A 412 6.77 18.31 24.03
C SER A 412 6.32 16.85 23.88
N GLY A 413 6.23 16.10 24.99
CA GLY A 413 5.79 14.70 24.97
C GLY A 413 4.35 14.54 24.51
N GLN A 414 3.42 15.38 24.99
CA GLN A 414 2.01 15.31 24.59
C GLN A 414 1.73 15.99 23.24
N ILE A 415 2.61 16.87 22.80
CA ILE A 415 2.52 17.49 21.47
C ILE A 415 2.94 16.48 20.39
N TRP A 416 4.08 15.83 20.60
CA TRP A 416 4.63 14.91 19.60
C TRP A 416 4.08 13.49 19.67
N GLY A 417 3.70 13.02 20.87
CA GLY A 417 3.15 11.69 21.10
C GLY A 417 1.91 11.71 22.00
N CYS A 418 1.65 10.55 22.61
CA CYS A 418 0.54 10.32 23.54
C CYS A 418 1.02 9.66 24.82
N SER A 419 0.39 10.01 25.93
CA SER A 419 0.56 9.32 27.21
C SER A 419 -0.56 8.28 27.42
N ASN A 420 -0.24 7.19 28.13
CA ASN A 420 -1.21 6.19 28.57
C ASN A 420 -0.86 5.75 30.00
N ARG A 421 -1.51 6.36 30.98
CA ARG A 421 -1.23 6.14 32.42
C ARG A 421 -1.47 4.70 32.86
N GLU A 422 -2.57 4.11 32.38
CA GLU A 422 -2.94 2.74 32.73
C GLU A 422 -1.93 1.73 32.18
N LEU A 423 -1.49 1.93 30.93
CA LEU A 423 -0.46 1.09 30.31
C LEU A 423 0.87 1.17 31.07
N VAL A 424 1.29 2.37 31.44
CA VAL A 424 2.52 2.59 32.25
C VAL A 424 2.41 1.91 33.61
N ALA A 425 1.26 2.07 34.30
CA ALA A 425 1.03 1.42 35.61
C ALA A 425 1.03 -0.11 35.50
N THR A 426 0.35 -0.65 34.47
CA THR A 426 0.30 -2.11 34.23
C THR A 426 1.68 -2.68 33.92
N ARG A 427 2.45 -2.05 33.05
CA ARG A 427 3.82 -2.48 32.73
C ARG A 427 4.73 -2.42 33.94
N LYS A 428 4.60 -1.40 34.78
CA LYS A 428 5.35 -1.28 36.02
C LYS A 428 5.02 -2.40 37.01
N ALA A 429 3.74 -2.73 37.19
CA ALA A 429 3.29 -3.82 38.05
C ALA A 429 3.81 -5.19 37.55
N VAL A 430 3.77 -5.44 36.25
CA VAL A 430 4.31 -6.67 35.64
C VAL A 430 5.83 -6.74 35.81
N ALA A 431 6.55 -5.66 35.56
CA ALA A 431 7.99 -5.60 35.75
C ALA A 431 8.39 -5.89 37.22
N GLN A 432 7.65 -5.34 38.18
CA GLN A 432 7.87 -5.60 39.60
C GLN A 432 7.61 -7.07 39.93
N SER A 433 6.49 -7.65 39.48
CA SER A 433 6.18 -9.08 39.70
C SER A 433 7.24 -10.02 39.09
N ILE A 434 7.77 -9.69 37.89
CA ILE A 434 8.88 -10.47 37.31
C ILE A 434 10.14 -10.36 38.15
N THR A 435 10.47 -9.17 38.64
CA THR A 435 11.64 -8.94 39.49
C THR A 435 11.58 -9.74 40.81
N GLU A 436 10.38 -9.77 41.42
CA GLU A 436 10.13 -10.50 42.65
C GLU A 436 10.19 -12.04 42.47
N LYS A 437 9.75 -12.53 41.31
CA LYS A 437 9.70 -13.98 40.99
C LYS A 437 11.04 -14.55 40.51
N HIS A 438 11.91 -13.74 39.92
CA HIS A 438 13.12 -14.19 39.23
C HIS A 438 14.39 -13.57 39.87
N THR A 439 14.54 -13.74 41.18
CA THR A 439 15.68 -13.21 41.94
C THR A 439 17.01 -13.89 41.61
N GLU A 440 16.95 -15.07 40.97
CA GLU A 440 18.11 -15.85 40.53
C GLU A 440 18.72 -15.37 39.20
N LEU A 441 17.99 -14.56 38.44
CA LEU A 441 18.44 -14.10 37.12
C LEU A 441 19.51 -13.01 37.25
N THR A 442 20.45 -13.01 36.32
CA THR A 442 21.36 -11.87 36.15
C THR A 442 20.56 -10.62 35.72
N LYS A 443 21.05 -9.45 36.13
CA LYS A 443 20.40 -8.18 35.74
C LYS A 443 20.09 -8.10 34.24
N LYS A 444 21.02 -8.54 33.39
CA LYS A 444 20.84 -8.53 31.91
C LYS A 444 19.67 -9.42 31.47
N ASN A 445 19.57 -10.63 32.04
CA ASN A 445 18.49 -11.56 31.67
C ASN A 445 17.14 -11.10 32.24
N LEU A 446 17.16 -10.52 33.43
CA LEU A 446 15.96 -9.94 34.05
C LEU A 446 15.45 -8.75 33.24
N ASP A 447 16.32 -7.82 32.86
CA ASP A 447 15.96 -6.68 32.01
C ASP A 447 15.41 -7.14 30.65
N PHE A 448 15.99 -8.19 30.07
CA PHE A 448 15.51 -8.79 28.84
C PHE A 448 14.08 -9.36 28.99
N LEU A 449 13.84 -10.16 30.03
CA LEU A 449 12.54 -10.77 30.33
C LEU A 449 11.48 -9.69 30.58
N ILE A 450 11.80 -8.68 31.38
CA ILE A 450 10.92 -7.53 31.64
C ILE A 450 10.55 -6.82 30.33
N ASN A 451 11.53 -6.56 29.47
CA ASN A 451 11.28 -5.92 28.19
C ASN A 451 10.36 -6.74 27.28
N VAL A 452 10.56 -8.04 27.17
CA VAL A 452 9.71 -8.93 26.36
C VAL A 452 8.28 -8.91 26.89
N GLU A 453 8.08 -9.15 28.17
CA GLU A 453 6.74 -9.26 28.77
C GLU A 453 5.99 -7.90 28.76
N THR A 454 6.68 -6.82 29.11
CA THR A 454 6.05 -5.50 29.15
C THR A 454 5.76 -4.95 27.76
N ASN A 455 6.59 -5.24 26.74
CA ASN A 455 6.32 -4.84 25.37
C ASN A 455 5.16 -5.62 24.73
N ALA A 456 4.83 -6.79 25.23
CA ALA A 456 3.65 -7.54 24.79
C ALA A 456 2.31 -6.88 25.25
N ILE A 457 2.35 -6.06 26.30
CA ILE A 457 1.16 -5.39 26.86
C ILE A 457 0.88 -4.12 26.04
N ARG A 458 -0.19 -4.13 25.25
CA ARG A 458 -0.54 -3.03 24.33
C ARG A 458 -2.00 -2.61 24.37
N ASN A 459 -2.92 -3.55 24.66
CA ASN A 459 -4.37 -3.33 24.60
C ASN A 459 -4.94 -2.88 25.95
N VAL A 460 -4.22 -2.01 26.66
CA VAL A 460 -4.58 -1.51 27.99
C VAL A 460 -4.68 0.00 27.96
N GLY A 461 -5.67 0.55 28.65
CA GLY A 461 -5.82 1.98 28.85
C GLY A 461 -6.22 2.74 27.57
N ILE A 462 -5.92 4.03 27.58
CA ILE A 462 -6.28 4.98 26.54
C ILE A 462 -5.08 5.89 26.30
N PHE A 463 -4.69 6.07 25.03
CA PHE A 463 -3.68 7.04 24.64
C PHE A 463 -4.31 8.42 24.47
N ARG A 464 -3.70 9.45 25.07
CA ARG A 464 -4.14 10.86 25.00
C ARG A 464 -2.96 11.76 24.64
N GLY A 465 -3.16 12.69 23.69
CA GLY A 465 -2.18 13.67 23.25
C GLY A 465 -2.40 14.08 21.80
N GLN A 466 -1.58 15.00 21.29
CA GLN A 466 -1.70 15.44 19.90
C GLN A 466 -1.15 14.39 18.90
N ASN A 467 -0.20 13.55 19.33
CA ASN A 467 0.38 12.48 18.49
C ASN A 467 0.92 12.98 17.15
N ASN A 468 1.52 14.16 17.11
CA ASN A 468 1.94 14.76 15.84
C ASN A 468 2.93 13.88 15.06
N ILE A 469 3.86 13.15 15.71
CA ILE A 469 4.77 12.24 14.99
C ILE A 469 4.00 11.06 14.38
N GLY A 470 3.13 10.41 15.14
CA GLY A 470 2.30 9.33 14.60
C GLY A 470 1.41 9.80 13.44
N LYS A 471 0.80 10.98 13.58
CA LYS A 471 0.00 11.63 12.53
C LYS A 471 0.82 11.95 11.28
N ILE A 472 2.00 12.55 11.45
CA ILE A 472 2.92 12.87 10.35
C ILE A 472 3.34 11.60 9.59
N LEU A 473 3.67 10.53 10.30
CA LEU A 473 4.02 9.26 9.69
C LEU A 473 2.84 8.66 8.90
N MET A 474 1.61 8.72 9.45
CA MET A 474 0.41 8.28 8.73
C MET A 474 0.13 9.15 7.51
N ILE A 475 0.23 10.48 7.61
CA ILE A 475 0.11 11.40 6.46
C ILE A 475 1.14 11.03 5.38
N CYS A 476 2.41 10.89 5.74
CA CYS A 476 3.46 10.52 4.78
C CYS A 476 3.20 9.15 4.15
N ARG A 477 2.81 8.13 4.94
CA ARG A 477 2.44 6.80 4.43
C ARG A 477 1.34 6.90 3.37
N ASP A 478 0.27 7.59 3.71
CA ASP A 478 -0.91 7.69 2.88
C ASP A 478 -0.66 8.54 1.62
N CYS A 479 0.15 9.59 1.73
CA CYS A 479 0.59 10.40 0.59
C CYS A 479 1.48 9.60 -0.38
N ILE A 480 2.45 8.84 0.15
CA ILE A 480 3.32 7.97 -0.67
C ILE A 480 2.48 6.91 -1.40
N LYS A 481 1.52 6.26 -0.72
CA LYS A 481 0.63 5.27 -1.33
C LYS A 481 -0.22 5.88 -2.45
N ARG A 482 -0.65 7.11 -2.28
CA ARG A 482 -1.46 7.85 -3.26
C ARG A 482 -0.64 8.50 -4.37
N GLY A 483 0.69 8.52 -4.25
CA GLY A 483 1.58 9.21 -5.19
C GLY A 483 1.39 10.73 -5.21
N ILE A 484 1.01 11.33 -4.07
CA ILE A 484 0.83 12.78 -3.89
C ILE A 484 1.77 13.28 -2.80
N GLU A 485 1.97 14.58 -2.73
CA GLU A 485 2.68 15.23 -1.64
C GLU A 485 1.75 15.51 -0.45
N PRO A 486 2.26 15.52 0.80
CA PRO A 486 1.48 15.98 1.94
C PRO A 486 1.18 17.48 1.82
N ASP A 487 0.06 17.89 2.38
CA ASP A 487 -0.33 19.30 2.44
C ASP A 487 0.56 20.04 3.47
N ILE A 488 1.71 20.49 2.97
CA ILE A 488 2.69 21.27 3.74
C ILE A 488 2.42 22.75 3.48
N ASP A 489 2.27 23.53 4.53
CA ASP A 489 2.13 24.99 4.40
C ASP A 489 3.48 25.63 4.01
N PHE A 490 3.79 25.54 2.71
CA PHE A 490 4.99 26.15 2.16
C PHE A 490 4.99 27.68 2.27
N ASN A 491 3.82 28.33 2.27
CA ASN A 491 3.75 29.77 2.46
C ASN A 491 4.22 30.17 3.86
N LEU A 492 3.79 29.41 4.87
CA LEU A 492 4.28 29.59 6.24
C LEU A 492 5.80 29.35 6.30
N LEU A 493 6.30 28.23 5.76
CA LEU A 493 7.74 27.93 5.83
C LEU A 493 8.59 28.95 5.08
N ARG A 494 8.17 29.44 3.91
CA ARG A 494 8.85 30.51 3.15
C ARG A 494 8.88 31.82 3.95
N SER A 495 7.78 32.17 4.63
CA SER A 495 7.70 33.41 5.43
C SER A 495 8.68 33.42 6.61
N LYS A 496 9.17 32.25 7.02
CA LYS A 496 10.10 32.12 8.17
C LYS A 496 11.57 32.25 7.81
N ASN A 497 11.93 32.39 6.54
CA ASN A 497 13.31 32.55 6.09
C ASN A 497 14.26 31.57 6.79
N ILE A 498 14.08 30.28 6.54
CA ILE A 498 14.83 29.22 7.21
C ILE A 498 16.19 29.03 6.57
N PHE A 499 17.25 29.18 7.34
CA PHE A 499 18.65 28.98 6.93
C PHE A 499 19.22 27.70 7.52
N ILE A 500 19.80 26.85 6.69
CA ILE A 500 20.50 25.64 7.10
C ILE A 500 21.96 25.71 6.65
N LEU A 501 22.87 25.72 7.61
CA LEU A 501 24.31 25.86 7.40
C LEU A 501 24.66 27.06 6.50
N GLY A 502 24.04 28.22 6.80
CA GLY A 502 24.27 29.48 6.09
C GLY A 502 23.58 29.57 4.71
N LYS A 503 22.79 28.56 4.30
CA LYS A 503 22.02 28.60 3.04
C LYS A 503 20.55 28.74 3.35
N GLN A 504 19.89 29.71 2.72
CA GLN A 504 18.41 29.80 2.78
C GLN A 504 17.77 28.65 2.05
N LEU A 505 16.82 27.96 2.71
CA LEU A 505 16.05 26.93 2.05
C LEU A 505 15.04 27.55 1.08
N THR A 506 15.04 27.00 -0.14
CA THR A 506 14.03 27.31 -1.15
C THR A 506 13.00 26.20 -1.17
N PHE A 507 11.79 26.49 -0.71
CA PHE A 507 10.67 25.56 -0.79
C PHE A 507 10.01 25.74 -2.17
N GLN A 508 10.36 24.87 -3.13
CA GLN A 508 9.72 24.85 -4.44
C GLN A 508 8.37 24.11 -4.34
N ASP A 509 7.36 24.64 -5.06
CA ASP A 509 6.04 24.03 -5.18
C ASP A 509 6.09 22.74 -5.99
#